data_06d2fb8887227c9eee82fc15b6d0944b
#
_entry.id   06d2fb8887227c9eee82fc15b6d0944b
#
_cell.length_a   1.000
_cell.length_b   1.000
_cell.length_c   1.000
_cell.angle_alpha   90.00
_cell.angle_beta   90.00
_cell.angle_gamma   90.00
#
_symmetry.space_group_name_H-M   'P 1'
#
loop_
_entity.id
_entity.type
_entity.pdbx_description
1 polymer ?
#
loop_
_entity_poly.entity_id
_entity_poly.type
_entity_poly.pdbx_seq_one_letter_code
_entity_poly.pdbx_strand_id
1 'polypeptide(L)'
;MTNFKTTAALALLAAFAPNQGLAQPPAPDPESLINPAFIESVRAWLGNPIVALSIESQNDLRGSLQQNEIDALDGQWRTERENDDKPLISATLSAPLSIYLLRVQAESVGLFTELFVMDANGLNVGQSAITGDYWQGDEAKFQKTFDIGPDAVFIDEAEWDEDRMIWRAQLNLALANEAKTKAIGSATVEVNLTELQRRSMPAS
;
A
#
# COMPACT_ATOMS: atom_id res chain seq x y z
N MET A 1 -14.29 -53.33 -63.97
CA MET A 1 -14.83 -53.49 -62.61
C MET A 1 -13.85 -52.81 -61.65
N THR A 2 -14.09 -51.55 -61.32
CA THR A 2 -13.21 -50.69 -60.49
C THR A 2 -13.99 -50.24 -59.26
N ASN A 3 -13.61 -50.80 -58.08
CA ASN A 3 -14.24 -50.47 -56.81
C ASN A 3 -13.63 -49.16 -56.23
N PHE A 4 -14.43 -48.11 -56.13
CA PHE A 4 -14.12 -46.92 -55.38
C PHE A 4 -14.46 -47.14 -53.89
N LYS A 5 -13.46 -47.09 -53.02
CA LYS A 5 -13.67 -47.07 -51.57
C LYS A 5 -13.75 -45.59 -51.12
N THR A 6 -14.90 -45.18 -50.67
CA THR A 6 -15.15 -43.85 -50.11
C THR A 6 -14.72 -43.88 -48.64
N THR A 7 -13.65 -43.11 -48.27
CA THR A 7 -13.19 -42.93 -46.88
C THR A 7 -13.93 -41.71 -46.32
N ALA A 8 -14.80 -41.91 -45.33
CA ALA A 8 -15.46 -40.82 -44.61
C ALA A 8 -14.48 -40.28 -43.55
N ALA A 9 -14.10 -39.01 -43.68
CA ALA A 9 -13.32 -38.29 -42.67
C ALA A 9 -14.27 -37.73 -41.60
N LEU A 10 -14.15 -38.20 -40.39
CA LEU A 10 -14.88 -37.70 -39.20
C LEU A 10 -14.16 -36.48 -38.69
N ALA A 11 -14.72 -35.26 -38.93
CA ALA A 11 -14.20 -34.04 -38.36
C ALA A 11 -14.64 -33.89 -36.90
N LEU A 12 -13.68 -33.99 -35.98
CA LEU A 12 -13.89 -33.74 -34.55
C LEU A 12 -13.93 -32.23 -34.32
N LEU A 13 -15.12 -31.63 -34.14
CA LEU A 13 -15.25 -30.26 -33.67
C LEU A 13 -14.93 -30.22 -32.18
N ALA A 14 -13.74 -29.73 -31.83
CA ALA A 14 -13.43 -29.34 -30.47
C ALA A 14 -14.20 -28.06 -30.13
N ALA A 15 -15.21 -28.15 -29.28
CA ALA A 15 -15.90 -27.01 -28.73
C ALA A 15 -14.97 -26.29 -27.74
N PHE A 16 -14.41 -25.16 -28.14
CA PHE A 16 -13.75 -24.24 -27.20
C PHE A 16 -14.86 -23.62 -26.31
N ALA A 17 -14.98 -24.09 -25.07
CA ALA A 17 -15.74 -23.38 -24.07
C ALA A 17 -15.00 -22.08 -23.75
N PRO A 18 -15.65 -20.91 -23.79
CA PRO A 18 -15.01 -19.69 -23.35
C PRO A 18 -14.66 -19.83 -21.86
N ASN A 19 -13.39 -19.58 -21.54
CA ASN A 19 -12.93 -19.51 -20.16
C ASN A 19 -13.70 -18.36 -19.50
N GLN A 20 -14.73 -18.67 -18.70
CA GLN A 20 -15.42 -17.67 -17.88
C GLN A 20 -14.46 -17.28 -16.78
N GLY A 21 -13.60 -16.29 -17.05
CA GLY A 21 -12.88 -15.60 -15.99
C GLY A 21 -13.91 -15.18 -14.93
N LEU A 22 -13.62 -15.47 -13.68
CA LEU A 22 -14.46 -15.04 -12.56
C LEU A 22 -14.62 -13.53 -12.68
N ALA A 23 -15.86 -13.07 -12.88
CA ALA A 23 -16.13 -11.64 -12.96
C ALA A 23 -15.68 -10.98 -11.67
N GLN A 24 -14.93 -9.89 -11.77
CA GLN A 24 -14.54 -9.06 -10.65
C GLN A 24 -15.80 -8.69 -9.84
N PRO A 25 -15.82 -8.91 -8.51
CA PRO A 25 -16.93 -8.48 -7.68
C PRO A 25 -17.09 -6.95 -7.74
N PRO A 26 -18.30 -6.40 -7.49
CA PRO A 26 -18.48 -4.95 -7.46
C PRO A 26 -17.58 -4.30 -6.41
N ALA A 27 -17.02 -3.13 -6.74
CA ALA A 27 -16.18 -2.38 -5.82
C ALA A 27 -16.97 -1.96 -4.57
N PRO A 28 -16.47 -2.23 -3.36
CA PRO A 28 -17.04 -1.66 -2.15
C PRO A 28 -16.75 -0.16 -2.07
N ASP A 29 -17.57 0.58 -1.36
CA ASP A 29 -17.30 1.98 -1.04
C ASP A 29 -16.27 2.08 0.11
N PRO A 30 -15.05 2.61 -0.15
CA PRO A 30 -14.01 2.68 0.87
C PRO A 30 -14.40 3.55 2.06
N GLU A 31 -15.07 4.70 1.84
CA GLU A 31 -15.44 5.63 2.91
C GLU A 31 -16.46 5.01 3.88
N SER A 32 -17.35 4.15 3.38
CA SER A 32 -18.32 3.46 4.24
C SER A 32 -17.67 2.39 5.13
N LEU A 33 -16.62 1.73 4.63
CA LEU A 33 -15.92 0.67 5.36
C LEU A 33 -14.83 1.25 6.28
N ILE A 34 -14.00 2.17 5.78
CA ILE A 34 -12.97 2.89 6.53
C ILE A 34 -13.62 4.06 7.28
N ASN A 35 -14.51 3.73 8.20
CA ASN A 35 -15.29 4.67 8.98
C ASN A 35 -14.45 5.33 10.10
N PRO A 36 -14.96 6.37 10.81
CA PRO A 36 -14.23 7.03 11.88
C PRO A 36 -13.70 6.09 12.99
N ALA A 37 -14.44 5.07 13.35
CA ALA A 37 -13.97 4.11 14.36
C ALA A 37 -12.76 3.28 13.86
N PHE A 38 -12.75 2.92 12.59
CA PHE A 38 -11.63 2.26 11.97
C PHE A 38 -10.39 3.18 11.93
N ILE A 39 -10.58 4.45 11.52
CA ILE A 39 -9.50 5.45 11.49
C ILE A 39 -8.88 5.63 12.88
N GLU A 40 -9.70 5.73 13.93
CA GLU A 40 -9.21 5.84 15.30
C GLU A 40 -8.45 4.58 15.75
N SER A 41 -8.86 3.40 15.31
CA SER A 41 -8.10 2.17 15.57
C SER A 41 -6.71 2.18 14.92
N VAL A 42 -6.60 2.76 13.71
CA VAL A 42 -5.32 2.98 13.02
C VAL A 42 -4.48 4.03 13.75
N ARG A 43 -5.09 5.17 14.13
CA ARG A 43 -4.40 6.20 14.92
C ARG A 43 -3.83 5.68 16.23
N ALA A 44 -4.51 4.72 16.86
CA ALA A 44 -4.08 4.15 18.15
C ALA A 44 -2.69 3.48 18.05
N TRP A 45 -2.43 2.67 17.02
CA TRP A 45 -1.11 2.05 16.86
C TRP A 45 -0.10 2.99 16.17
N LEU A 46 -0.53 3.94 15.32
CA LEU A 46 0.34 5.01 14.81
C LEU A 46 0.81 5.95 15.93
N GLY A 47 0.10 6.04 17.03
CA GLY A 47 0.50 6.75 18.25
C GLY A 47 1.65 6.10 19.03
N ASN A 48 2.19 4.96 18.59
CA ASN A 48 3.37 4.39 19.22
C ASN A 48 4.55 5.36 19.08
N PRO A 49 5.29 5.65 20.17
CA PRO A 49 6.40 6.61 20.14
C PRO A 49 7.46 6.34 19.06
N ILE A 50 7.66 5.08 18.64
CA ILE A 50 8.61 4.74 17.60
C ILE A 50 8.29 5.44 16.28
N VAL A 51 6.99 5.72 15.98
CA VAL A 51 6.55 6.37 14.74
C VAL A 51 7.06 7.82 14.72
N ALA A 52 6.69 8.63 15.72
CA ALA A 52 7.09 10.03 15.79
C ALA A 52 8.61 10.17 15.90
N LEU A 53 9.26 9.39 16.76
CA LEU A 53 10.72 9.43 16.95
C LEU A 53 11.48 9.11 15.66
N SER A 54 11.03 8.15 14.87
CA SER A 54 11.68 7.81 13.61
C SER A 54 11.52 8.91 12.56
N ILE A 55 10.33 9.50 12.46
CA ILE A 55 10.08 10.62 11.54
C ILE A 55 10.93 11.84 11.94
N GLU A 56 10.88 12.23 13.20
CA GLU A 56 11.64 13.38 13.69
C GLU A 56 13.14 13.19 13.49
N SER A 57 13.67 12.00 13.80
CA SER A 57 15.07 11.67 13.57
C SER A 57 15.48 11.79 12.09
N GLN A 58 14.63 11.34 11.17
CA GLN A 58 14.91 11.47 9.73
C GLN A 58 14.78 12.93 9.26
N ASN A 59 13.78 13.67 9.75
CA ASN A 59 13.62 15.09 9.49
C ASN A 59 14.83 15.91 9.97
N ASP A 60 15.34 15.63 11.16
CA ASP A 60 16.53 16.30 11.72
C ASP A 60 17.79 15.95 10.93
N LEU A 61 17.94 14.70 10.49
CA LEU A 61 19.09 14.24 9.72
C LEU A 61 19.11 14.83 8.31
N ARG A 62 17.97 14.90 7.65
CA ARG A 62 17.88 15.30 6.23
C ARG A 62 17.59 16.78 6.05
N GLY A 63 16.88 17.41 6.98
CA GLY A 63 16.38 18.77 6.82
C GLY A 63 15.45 18.89 5.60
N SER A 64 15.42 20.07 5.01
CA SER A 64 14.69 20.31 3.75
C SER A 64 15.59 20.01 2.56
N LEU A 65 15.34 18.90 1.88
CA LEU A 65 16.09 18.50 0.69
C LEU A 65 15.66 19.30 -0.54
N GLN A 66 16.60 19.51 -1.46
CA GLN A 66 16.29 20.01 -2.80
C GLN A 66 15.79 18.85 -3.68
N GLN A 67 14.98 19.17 -4.70
CA GLN A 67 14.38 18.14 -5.56
C GLN A 67 15.41 17.18 -6.17
N ASN A 68 16.57 17.67 -6.60
CA ASN A 68 17.61 16.82 -7.15
C ASN A 68 18.22 15.82 -6.15
N GLU A 69 18.20 16.13 -4.85
CA GLU A 69 18.64 15.22 -3.79
C GLU A 69 17.58 14.14 -3.54
N ILE A 70 16.30 14.53 -3.58
CA ILE A 70 15.16 13.62 -3.52
C ILE A 70 15.18 12.66 -4.70
N ASP A 71 15.34 13.19 -5.93
CA ASP A 71 15.40 12.40 -7.17
C ASP A 71 16.56 11.40 -7.15
N ALA A 72 17.68 11.78 -6.55
CA ALA A 72 18.84 10.89 -6.43
C ALA A 72 18.55 9.70 -5.51
N LEU A 73 17.88 9.94 -4.37
CA LEU A 73 17.49 8.88 -3.42
C LEU A 73 16.44 7.95 -4.02
N ASP A 74 15.44 8.50 -4.69
CA ASP A 74 14.40 7.72 -5.35
C ASP A 74 14.97 6.92 -6.54
N GLY A 75 15.85 7.50 -7.33
CA GLY A 75 16.57 6.81 -8.39
C GLY A 75 17.46 5.67 -7.86
N GLN A 76 18.13 5.87 -6.72
CA GLN A 76 18.87 4.81 -6.03
C GLN A 76 17.95 3.66 -5.63
N TRP A 77 16.81 3.96 -5.00
CA TRP A 77 15.82 2.96 -4.60
C TRP A 77 15.34 2.11 -5.76
N ARG A 78 14.92 2.74 -6.86
CA ARG A 78 14.46 2.05 -8.08
C ARG A 78 15.55 1.17 -8.67
N THR A 79 16.80 1.64 -8.66
CA THR A 79 17.95 0.86 -9.10
C THR A 79 18.18 -0.36 -8.20
N GLU A 80 18.13 -0.19 -6.88
CA GLU A 80 18.32 -1.27 -5.91
C GLU A 80 17.23 -2.33 -5.99
N ARG A 81 16.00 -1.97 -6.36
CA ARG A 81 14.92 -2.96 -6.55
C ARG A 81 15.28 -4.01 -7.60
N GLU A 82 16.01 -3.62 -8.63
CA GLU A 82 16.38 -4.49 -9.75
C GLU A 82 17.75 -5.19 -9.55
N ASN A 83 18.48 -4.85 -8.48
CA ASN A 83 19.82 -5.37 -8.23
C ASN A 83 19.86 -6.24 -6.95
N ASP A 84 20.93 -7.02 -6.79
CA ASP A 84 21.18 -7.81 -5.57
C ASP A 84 21.71 -6.96 -4.42
N ASP A 85 22.52 -5.91 -4.74
CA ASP A 85 23.04 -4.95 -3.77
C ASP A 85 22.00 -3.86 -3.50
N LYS A 86 21.46 -3.82 -2.27
CA LYS A 86 20.29 -3.02 -1.87
C LYS A 86 20.54 -2.27 -0.55
N PRO A 87 21.58 -1.42 -0.46
CA PRO A 87 21.94 -0.77 0.81
C PRO A 87 20.85 0.14 1.37
N LEU A 88 20.19 0.97 0.52
CA LEU A 88 19.13 1.87 0.96
C LEU A 88 17.87 1.09 1.37
N ILE A 89 17.45 0.13 0.55
CA ILE A 89 16.32 -0.76 0.86
C ILE A 89 16.58 -1.53 2.16
N SER A 90 17.78 -2.12 2.30
CA SER A 90 18.14 -2.89 3.49
C SER A 90 18.18 -2.02 4.75
N ALA A 91 18.71 -0.81 4.66
CA ALA A 91 18.72 0.14 5.76
C ALA A 91 17.29 0.52 6.18
N THR A 92 16.42 0.83 5.22
CA THR A 92 15.03 1.20 5.48
C THR A 92 14.24 0.04 6.08
N LEU A 93 14.33 -1.18 5.52
CA LEU A 93 13.59 -2.35 6.03
C LEU A 93 14.09 -2.86 7.38
N SER A 94 15.37 -2.67 7.71
CA SER A 94 15.93 -3.04 9.01
C SER A 94 15.74 -1.97 10.10
N ALA A 95 15.22 -0.80 9.74
CA ALA A 95 14.95 0.27 10.69
C ALA A 95 13.90 -0.17 11.74
N PRO A 96 14.03 0.28 13.01
CA PRO A 96 13.09 -0.09 14.08
C PRO A 96 11.62 0.17 13.73
N LEU A 97 11.32 1.25 13.00
CA LEU A 97 9.97 1.55 12.53
C LEU A 97 9.46 0.50 11.55
N SER A 98 10.27 0.07 10.59
CA SER A 98 9.88 -0.98 9.62
C SER A 98 9.59 -2.31 10.30
N ILE A 99 10.40 -2.69 11.29
CA ILE A 99 10.16 -3.90 12.11
C ILE A 99 8.83 -3.78 12.87
N TYR A 100 8.53 -2.59 13.41
CA TYR A 100 7.26 -2.31 14.07
C TYR A 100 6.08 -2.44 13.10
N LEU A 101 6.16 -1.78 11.93
CA LEU A 101 5.10 -1.82 10.91
C LEU A 101 4.85 -3.25 10.39
N LEU A 102 5.92 -4.01 10.15
CA LEU A 102 5.82 -5.41 9.74
C LEU A 102 5.06 -6.25 10.80
N ARG A 103 5.31 -5.99 12.10
CA ARG A 103 4.58 -6.66 13.19
C ARG A 103 3.10 -6.27 13.19
N VAL A 104 2.77 -4.98 13.07
CA VAL A 104 1.38 -4.49 12.97
C VAL A 104 0.67 -5.14 11.79
N GLN A 105 1.33 -5.20 10.63
CA GLN A 105 0.78 -5.87 9.45
C GLN A 105 0.50 -7.35 9.72
N ALA A 106 1.45 -8.08 10.29
CA ALA A 106 1.28 -9.50 10.60
C ALA A 106 0.15 -9.75 11.60
N GLU A 107 0.04 -8.93 12.66
CA GLU A 107 -1.02 -9.01 13.67
C GLU A 107 -2.40 -8.65 13.11
N SER A 108 -2.46 -7.91 12.00
CA SER A 108 -3.71 -7.57 11.32
C SER A 108 -4.41 -8.76 10.65
N VAL A 109 -3.71 -9.89 10.49
CA VAL A 109 -4.21 -11.14 9.89
C VAL A 109 -4.87 -10.87 8.52
N GLY A 110 -4.10 -10.23 7.61
CA GLY A 110 -4.50 -9.98 6.23
C GLY A 110 -5.42 -8.77 6.01
N LEU A 111 -5.70 -7.98 7.07
CA LEU A 111 -6.46 -6.75 6.94
C LEU A 111 -5.62 -5.61 6.33
N PHE A 112 -4.33 -5.55 6.67
CA PHE A 112 -3.39 -4.59 6.07
C PHE A 112 -2.49 -5.31 5.09
N THR A 113 -2.41 -4.81 3.86
CA THR A 113 -1.60 -5.39 2.78
C THR A 113 -0.25 -4.68 2.65
N GLU A 114 -0.18 -3.40 2.97
CA GLU A 114 1.05 -2.62 2.99
C GLU A 114 0.94 -1.46 4.00
N LEU A 115 2.05 -1.17 4.69
CA LEU A 115 2.17 -0.06 5.63
C LEU A 115 3.47 0.68 5.38
N PHE A 116 3.43 2.00 5.26
CA PHE A 116 4.62 2.83 5.23
C PHE A 116 4.37 4.22 5.82
N VAL A 117 5.46 4.82 6.27
CA VAL A 117 5.48 6.13 6.91
C VAL A 117 6.51 7.01 6.21
N MET A 118 6.16 8.26 5.95
CA MET A 118 6.94 9.24 5.21
C MET A 118 7.37 10.39 6.13
N ASP A 119 8.55 10.96 5.85
CA ASP A 119 9.04 12.19 6.50
C ASP A 119 8.45 13.46 5.89
N ALA A 120 8.92 14.63 6.32
CA ALA A 120 8.49 15.94 5.81
C ALA A 120 8.90 16.21 4.36
N ASN A 121 9.81 15.45 3.78
CA ASN A 121 10.17 15.50 2.37
C ASN A 121 9.36 14.52 1.51
N GLY A 122 8.49 13.71 2.12
CA GLY A 122 7.75 12.64 1.43
C GLY A 122 8.58 11.38 1.18
N LEU A 123 9.73 11.22 1.84
CA LEU A 123 10.58 10.03 1.72
C LEU A 123 10.20 8.98 2.77
N ASN A 124 10.23 7.71 2.40
CA ASN A 124 9.92 6.61 3.31
C ASN A 124 10.90 6.56 4.50
N VAL A 125 10.36 6.57 5.72
CA VAL A 125 11.09 6.42 7.00
C VAL A 125 11.10 4.96 7.45
N GLY A 126 10.00 4.27 7.21
CA GLY A 126 9.81 2.86 7.51
C GLY A 126 8.63 2.29 6.75
N GLN A 127 8.68 0.99 6.51
CA GLN A 127 7.68 0.29 5.69
C GLN A 127 7.65 -1.20 6.00
N SER A 128 6.50 -1.84 5.78
CA SER A 128 6.32 -3.28 6.02
C SER A 128 6.72 -4.15 4.83
N ALA A 129 6.84 -3.56 3.63
CA ALA A 129 7.24 -4.22 2.38
C ALA A 129 8.06 -3.25 1.52
N ILE A 130 8.69 -3.73 0.46
CA ILE A 130 9.41 -2.86 -0.49
C ILE A 130 8.38 -2.14 -1.37
N THR A 131 8.28 -0.81 -1.22
CA THR A 131 7.44 0.06 -2.04
C THR A 131 7.96 0.21 -3.47
N GLY A 132 7.10 0.64 -4.40
CA GLY A 132 7.49 0.98 -5.77
C GLY A 132 8.58 2.06 -5.82
N ASP A 133 8.38 3.10 -5.05
CA ASP A 133 9.19 4.31 -5.00
C ASP A 133 9.61 4.60 -3.55
N TYR A 134 10.73 5.32 -3.39
CA TYR A 134 11.18 5.80 -2.09
C TYR A 134 10.55 7.14 -1.73
N TRP A 135 10.29 7.97 -2.76
CA TRP A 135 9.65 9.26 -2.62
C TRP A 135 8.18 9.21 -3.02
N GLN A 136 7.34 9.74 -2.17
CA GLN A 136 5.89 9.76 -2.30
C GLN A 136 5.33 11.19 -2.33
N GLY A 137 6.21 12.21 -2.33
CA GLY A 137 5.82 13.62 -2.18
C GLY A 137 5.04 14.20 -3.36
N ASP A 138 5.12 13.60 -4.54
CA ASP A 138 4.34 13.95 -5.73
C ASP A 138 2.98 13.26 -5.80
N GLU A 139 2.67 12.37 -4.85
CA GLU A 139 1.45 11.59 -4.86
C GLU A 139 0.35 12.17 -3.95
N ALA A 140 -0.92 11.89 -4.32
CA ALA A 140 -2.09 12.35 -3.59
C ALA A 140 -2.08 11.95 -2.11
N LYS A 141 -1.56 10.78 -1.77
CA LYS A 141 -1.45 10.26 -0.41
C LYS A 141 -0.64 11.18 0.52
N PHE A 142 0.39 11.86 0.00
CA PHE A 142 1.19 12.83 0.74
C PHE A 142 0.59 14.23 0.65
N GLN A 143 0.25 14.71 -0.55
CA GLN A 143 -0.25 16.06 -0.80
C GLN A 143 -1.59 16.33 -0.11
N LYS A 144 -2.48 15.33 -0.05
CA LYS A 144 -3.79 15.46 0.61
C LYS A 144 -3.74 15.17 2.13
N THR A 145 -2.56 14.90 2.67
CA THR A 145 -2.35 14.70 4.11
C THR A 145 -1.34 15.70 4.68
N PHE A 146 -0.05 15.49 4.48
CA PHE A 146 1.01 16.33 5.04
C PHE A 146 0.84 17.80 4.68
N ASP A 147 0.57 18.14 3.40
CA ASP A 147 0.45 19.52 2.93
C ASP A 147 -0.83 20.22 3.44
N ILE A 148 -1.86 19.44 3.81
CA ILE A 148 -3.12 19.99 4.33
C ILE A 148 -3.01 20.32 5.81
N GLY A 149 -2.33 19.47 6.61
CA GLY A 149 -2.11 19.76 8.02
C GLY A 149 -2.24 18.55 8.95
N PRO A 150 -2.04 18.76 10.27
CA PRO A 150 -1.80 17.71 11.23
C PRO A 150 -2.96 16.74 11.47
N ASP A 151 -4.19 17.14 11.16
CA ASP A 151 -5.39 16.33 11.35
C ASP A 151 -5.92 15.70 10.06
N ALA A 152 -5.23 15.95 8.92
CA ALA A 152 -5.71 15.53 7.60
C ALA A 152 -5.79 14.00 7.47
N VAL A 153 -6.87 13.58 6.81
CA VAL A 153 -7.16 12.19 6.43
C VAL A 153 -7.57 12.18 4.97
N PHE A 154 -7.02 11.24 4.21
CA PHE A 154 -7.42 11.00 2.85
C PHE A 154 -7.60 9.51 2.61
N ILE A 155 -8.78 9.12 2.13
CA ILE A 155 -9.09 7.75 1.72
C ILE A 155 -9.10 7.76 0.19
N ASP A 156 -8.32 6.87 -0.41
CA ASP A 156 -8.25 6.74 -1.86
C ASP A 156 -9.35 5.83 -2.40
N GLU A 157 -9.52 5.80 -3.71
CA GLU A 157 -10.50 4.95 -4.39
C GLU A 157 -10.18 3.46 -4.21
N ALA A 158 -11.20 2.62 -4.34
CA ALA A 158 -11.01 1.18 -4.31
C ALA A 158 -10.31 0.69 -5.57
N GLU A 159 -9.25 -0.08 -5.41
CA GLU A 159 -8.53 -0.77 -6.47
C GLU A 159 -8.69 -2.29 -6.37
N TRP A 160 -8.82 -2.95 -7.51
CA TRP A 160 -8.83 -4.40 -7.58
C TRP A 160 -7.40 -4.95 -7.75
N ASP A 161 -6.97 -5.76 -6.80
CA ASP A 161 -5.71 -6.51 -6.88
C ASP A 161 -6.00 -7.89 -7.52
N GLU A 162 -5.62 -8.06 -8.79
CA GLU A 162 -5.86 -9.28 -9.55
C GLU A 162 -5.06 -10.47 -9.02
N ASP A 163 -3.86 -10.22 -8.49
CA ASP A 163 -2.98 -11.29 -8.00
C ASP A 163 -3.51 -11.89 -6.69
N ARG A 164 -4.09 -11.05 -5.84
CA ARG A 164 -4.65 -11.47 -4.56
C ARG A 164 -6.16 -11.69 -4.59
N MET A 165 -6.84 -11.29 -5.68
CA MET A 165 -8.29 -11.37 -5.83
C MET A 165 -9.04 -10.63 -4.70
N ILE A 166 -8.58 -9.42 -4.35
CA ILE A 166 -9.16 -8.57 -3.31
C ILE A 166 -9.36 -7.14 -3.79
N TRP A 167 -10.34 -6.47 -3.21
CA TRP A 167 -10.44 -5.02 -3.24
C TRP A 167 -9.54 -4.42 -2.15
N ARG A 168 -8.80 -3.36 -2.46
CA ARG A 168 -7.97 -2.60 -1.53
C ARG A 168 -8.21 -1.11 -1.69
N ALA A 169 -7.92 -0.32 -0.65
CA ALA A 169 -7.85 1.13 -0.70
C ALA A 169 -6.79 1.64 0.27
N GLN A 170 -6.25 2.82 0.00
CA GLN A 170 -5.28 3.46 0.88
C GLN A 170 -5.99 4.42 1.84
N LEU A 171 -5.80 4.21 3.14
CA LEU A 171 -6.07 5.17 4.19
C LEU A 171 -4.78 5.94 4.48
N ASN A 172 -4.80 7.24 4.25
CA ASN A 172 -3.66 8.12 4.40
C ASN A 172 -3.92 9.13 5.52
N LEU A 173 -2.95 9.32 6.42
CA LEU A 173 -3.07 10.12 7.62
C LEU A 173 -1.87 11.05 7.77
N ALA A 174 -2.10 12.33 7.98
CA ALA A 174 -1.05 13.20 8.47
C ALA A 174 -0.64 12.76 9.89
N LEU A 175 0.66 12.79 10.15
CA LEU A 175 1.24 12.51 11.47
C LEU A 175 1.75 13.82 12.08
N ALA A 176 1.27 14.12 13.28
CA ALA A 176 1.53 15.39 13.94
C ALA A 176 2.63 15.27 15.00
N ASN A 177 3.26 16.40 15.30
CA ASN A 177 4.09 16.55 16.49
C ASN A 177 3.29 16.30 17.78
N GLU A 178 3.97 16.16 18.92
CA GLU A 178 3.33 15.92 20.22
C GLU A 178 2.26 16.96 20.58
N ALA A 179 2.49 18.24 20.24
CA ALA A 179 1.54 19.32 20.46
C ALA A 179 0.36 19.34 19.50
N LYS A 180 0.32 18.46 18.48
CA LYS A 180 -0.68 18.38 17.40
C LYS A 180 -0.87 19.68 16.63
N THR A 181 0.16 20.50 16.53
CA THR A 181 0.12 21.82 15.88
C THR A 181 0.72 21.83 14.49
N LYS A 182 1.52 20.80 14.15
CA LYS A 182 2.25 20.73 12.89
C LYS A 182 2.34 19.26 12.43
N ALA A 183 2.11 19.03 11.14
CA ALA A 183 2.43 17.76 10.52
C ALA A 183 3.97 17.57 10.47
N ILE A 184 4.45 16.40 10.88
CA ILE A 184 5.87 16.01 10.84
C ILE A 184 6.16 14.99 9.74
N GLY A 185 5.12 14.34 9.20
CA GLY A 185 5.15 13.35 8.15
C GLY A 185 3.76 12.84 7.85
N SER A 186 3.65 11.74 7.14
CA SER A 186 2.37 11.05 6.91
C SER A 186 2.54 9.53 6.92
N ALA A 187 1.42 8.82 7.04
CA ALA A 187 1.36 7.37 6.97
C ALA A 187 0.36 6.91 5.93
N THR A 188 0.70 5.85 5.20
CA THR A 188 -0.22 5.12 4.33
C THR A 188 -0.45 3.73 4.88
N VAL A 189 -1.73 3.36 4.97
CA VAL A 189 -2.22 2.05 5.38
C VAL A 189 -3.03 1.49 4.22
N GLU A 190 -2.50 0.51 3.50
CA GLU A 190 -3.26 -0.17 2.47
C GLU A 190 -4.16 -1.22 3.12
N VAL A 191 -5.47 -1.01 2.99
CA VAL A 191 -6.52 -1.80 3.64
C VAL A 191 -7.12 -2.78 2.65
N ASN A 192 -7.14 -4.06 3.00
CA ASN A 192 -7.91 -5.09 2.31
C ASN A 192 -9.40 -4.89 2.59
N LEU A 193 -10.09 -4.21 1.66
CA LEU A 193 -11.53 -3.92 1.79
C LEU A 193 -12.38 -5.19 1.76
N THR A 194 -11.97 -6.22 1.03
CA THR A 194 -12.66 -7.51 1.00
C THR A 194 -12.67 -8.16 2.38
N GLU A 195 -11.53 -8.14 3.08
CA GLU A 195 -11.42 -8.65 4.45
C GLU A 195 -12.12 -7.75 5.46
N LEU A 196 -12.02 -6.43 5.31
CA LEU A 196 -12.69 -5.47 6.17
C LEU A 196 -14.23 -5.64 6.09
N GLN A 197 -14.76 -5.79 4.87
CA GLN A 197 -16.18 -6.07 4.65
C GLN A 197 -16.60 -7.40 5.28
N ARG A 198 -15.80 -8.46 5.11
CA ARG A 198 -16.05 -9.76 5.73
C ARG A 198 -16.14 -9.66 7.27
N ARG A 199 -15.25 -8.88 7.91
CA ARG A 199 -15.24 -8.68 9.38
C ARG A 199 -16.42 -7.86 9.88
N SER A 200 -16.99 -6.99 9.05
CA SER A 200 -18.14 -6.17 9.40
C SER A 200 -19.49 -6.91 9.32
N MET A 201 -19.50 -8.08 8.66
CA MET A 201 -20.71 -8.92 8.59
C MET A 201 -20.95 -9.62 9.92
N PRO A 202 -22.21 -9.67 10.41
CA PRO A 202 -22.53 -10.45 11.61
C PRO A 202 -22.19 -11.92 11.38
N ALA A 203 -21.63 -12.57 12.42
CA ALA A 203 -21.41 -14.01 12.39
C ALA A 203 -22.75 -14.73 12.18
N SER A 204 -22.86 -15.52 11.12
CA SER A 204 -24.04 -16.35 10.79
C SER A 204 -24.15 -17.56 11.70
#